data_b2cd6158ea336be9849896eac2f8f9c3
#
_entry.id   b2cd6158ea336be9849896eac2f8f9c3
#
_cell.length_a   1.000
_cell.length_b   1.000
_cell.length_c   1.000
_cell.angle_alpha   90.00
_cell.angle_beta   90.00
_cell.angle_gamma   90.00
#
_symmetry.space_group_name_H-M   'P 1'
#
loop_
_entity.id
_entity.type
_entity.pdbx_description
1 polymer ?
#
loop_
_entity_poly.entity_id
_entity_poly.type
_entity_poly.pdbx_seq_one_letter_code
_entity_poly.pdbx_strand_id
1 'polypeptide(L)'
;MERQLNKMKLPEVPSFDLSKKKALVVGASSGIGLASACALASKGANVTLASRRVEKLKDISNEMTSKDWLSSYIEMNISDIERTQSLVQEKGPFDILVNSAGLARHSKMVDTTSDDFDEVMNTNLRGAYFLTQSVARGLLQDNKSGSLINISSQMAHVGGQERAVYCASKFAVEGFTKALAIELGPSKIRVNTICPTFIKTAFTENTLNDPVKKEWVLSKIKLNRFGEPEDIMGAVIYLASDASTLVTGASVMVDGGWTAD
;
A
#
# COMPACT_ATOMS: atom_id res chain seq x y z
N MET A 1 -8.51 44.03 39.85
CA MET A 1 -8.21 43.67 38.46
C MET A 1 -7.43 42.36 38.46
N GLU A 2 -8.09 41.22 38.49
CA GLU A 2 -7.46 39.92 38.41
C GLU A 2 -7.01 39.69 36.94
N ARG A 3 -5.72 39.53 36.73
CA ARG A 3 -5.16 39.07 35.44
C ARG A 3 -5.62 37.62 35.21
N GLN A 4 -6.56 37.40 34.35
CA GLN A 4 -6.83 36.08 33.75
C GLN A 4 -5.53 35.62 33.12
N LEU A 5 -4.83 34.72 33.77
CA LEU A 5 -3.72 33.95 33.18
C LEU A 5 -4.33 33.14 32.03
N ASN A 6 -4.10 33.55 30.77
CA ASN A 6 -4.39 32.76 29.62
C ASN A 6 -3.62 31.43 29.76
N LYS A 7 -4.30 30.36 30.15
CA LYS A 7 -3.69 29.04 30.24
C LYS A 7 -3.17 28.67 28.85
N MET A 8 -1.86 28.56 28.70
CA MET A 8 -1.22 28.07 27.48
C MET A 8 -1.77 26.68 27.17
N LYS A 9 -2.38 26.50 26.00
CA LYS A 9 -2.86 25.19 25.54
C LYS A 9 -1.70 24.52 24.81
N LEU A 10 -1.23 23.41 25.34
CA LEU A 10 -0.22 22.58 24.69
C LEU A 10 -0.85 21.84 23.49
N PRO A 11 -0.09 21.61 22.38
CA PRO A 11 -0.53 20.77 21.30
C PRO A 11 -0.78 19.33 21.76
N GLU A 12 -1.81 18.69 21.20
CA GLU A 12 -2.11 17.29 21.47
C GLU A 12 -1.49 16.40 20.37
N VAL A 13 -0.98 15.22 20.77
CA VAL A 13 -0.46 14.26 19.82
C VAL A 13 -1.61 13.67 19.02
N PRO A 14 -1.53 13.63 17.66
CA PRO A 14 -2.59 13.06 16.84
C PRO A 14 -2.74 11.55 17.06
N SER A 15 -3.95 11.05 16.89
CA SER A 15 -4.27 9.64 17.14
C SER A 15 -3.78 8.71 16.03
N PHE A 16 -3.29 7.55 16.45
CA PHE A 16 -3.01 6.40 15.58
C PHE A 16 -4.09 5.31 15.71
N ASP A 17 -5.16 5.56 16.44
CA ASP A 17 -6.29 4.66 16.59
C ASP A 17 -7.08 4.58 15.29
N LEU A 18 -7.41 3.34 14.89
CA LEU A 18 -8.21 3.03 13.70
C LEU A 18 -9.53 2.34 14.07
N SER A 19 -9.92 2.38 15.33
CA SER A 19 -11.21 1.85 15.79
C SER A 19 -12.36 2.42 14.96
N LYS A 20 -13.31 1.56 14.57
CA LYS A 20 -14.46 1.89 13.69
C LYS A 20 -14.11 2.20 12.23
N LYS A 21 -12.84 2.16 11.82
CA LYS A 21 -12.44 2.29 10.41
C LYS A 21 -12.60 0.94 9.71
N LYS A 22 -13.15 0.95 8.50
CA LYS A 22 -13.19 -0.19 7.59
C LYS A 22 -12.00 -0.09 6.63
N ALA A 23 -11.16 -1.12 6.61
CA ALA A 23 -9.98 -1.16 5.75
C ALA A 23 -10.09 -2.29 4.73
N LEU A 24 -9.76 -2.00 3.47
CA LEU A 24 -9.54 -2.99 2.42
C LEU A 24 -8.04 -3.14 2.19
N VAL A 25 -7.52 -4.36 2.34
CA VAL A 25 -6.13 -4.68 2.05
C VAL A 25 -6.06 -5.68 0.92
N VAL A 26 -5.56 -5.26 -0.23
CA VAL A 26 -5.44 -6.09 -1.43
C VAL A 26 -4.00 -6.61 -1.56
N GLY A 27 -3.86 -7.89 -1.94
CA GLY A 27 -2.58 -8.61 -1.85
C GLY A 27 -2.29 -9.14 -0.45
N ALA A 28 -3.31 -9.26 0.41
CA ALA A 28 -3.21 -9.57 1.85
C ALA A 28 -2.77 -11.00 2.18
N SER A 29 -2.62 -11.89 1.21
CA SER A 29 -2.32 -13.31 1.48
C SER A 29 -0.85 -13.60 1.81
N SER A 30 0.05 -12.61 1.78
CA SER A 30 1.47 -12.75 2.16
C SER A 30 2.22 -11.41 2.20
N GLY A 31 3.45 -11.42 2.71
CA GLY A 31 4.41 -10.33 2.61
C GLY A 31 3.88 -8.98 3.11
N ILE A 32 4.12 -7.92 2.33
CA ILE A 32 3.76 -6.55 2.69
C ILE A 32 2.25 -6.40 2.91
N GLY A 33 1.41 -7.03 2.07
CA GLY A 33 -0.04 -6.97 2.23
C GLY A 33 -0.52 -7.60 3.53
N LEU A 34 0.02 -8.75 3.91
CA LEU A 34 -0.29 -9.39 5.19
C LEU A 34 0.16 -8.53 6.36
N ALA A 35 1.40 -8.03 6.34
CA ALA A 35 1.90 -7.13 7.37
C ALA A 35 1.05 -5.87 7.50
N SER A 36 0.63 -5.28 6.37
CA SER A 36 -0.27 -4.12 6.36
C SER A 36 -1.62 -4.43 7.01
N ALA A 37 -2.19 -5.60 6.73
CA ALA A 37 -3.46 -6.03 7.33
C ALA A 37 -3.33 -6.20 8.86
N CYS A 38 -2.26 -6.85 9.31
CA CYS A 38 -1.95 -6.99 10.73
C CYS A 38 -1.73 -5.63 11.41
N ALA A 39 -1.01 -4.71 10.77
CA ALA A 39 -0.78 -3.36 11.27
C ALA A 39 -2.09 -2.59 11.52
N LEU A 40 -3.00 -2.61 10.54
CA LEU A 40 -4.30 -1.93 10.65
C LEU A 40 -5.19 -2.57 11.71
N ALA A 41 -5.27 -3.90 11.73
CA ALA A 41 -6.07 -4.63 12.70
C ALA A 41 -5.58 -4.42 14.14
N SER A 42 -4.26 -4.40 14.37
CA SER A 42 -3.65 -4.13 15.68
C SER A 42 -3.98 -2.73 16.24
N LYS A 43 -4.44 -1.81 15.36
CA LYS A 43 -4.90 -0.46 15.72
C LYS A 43 -6.43 -0.35 15.75
N GLY A 44 -7.14 -1.47 15.70
CA GLY A 44 -8.59 -1.54 15.87
C GLY A 44 -9.41 -1.45 14.57
N ALA A 45 -8.79 -1.43 13.40
CA ALA A 45 -9.52 -1.42 12.14
C ALA A 45 -10.24 -2.76 11.89
N ASN A 46 -11.44 -2.70 11.28
CA ASN A 46 -12.09 -3.86 10.69
C ASN A 46 -11.52 -4.09 9.29
N VAL A 47 -10.73 -5.16 9.12
CA VAL A 47 -9.94 -5.39 7.91
C VAL A 47 -10.58 -6.42 7.00
N THR A 48 -10.88 -6.03 5.77
CA THR A 48 -11.23 -6.95 4.68
C THR A 48 -9.97 -7.33 3.92
N LEU A 49 -9.58 -8.59 4.04
CA LEU A 49 -8.44 -9.18 3.32
C LEU A 49 -8.86 -9.56 1.90
N ALA A 50 -8.09 -9.15 0.89
CA ALA A 50 -8.41 -9.46 -0.50
C ALA A 50 -7.21 -10.04 -1.25
N SER A 51 -7.39 -11.15 -1.95
CA SER A 51 -6.43 -11.73 -2.90
C SER A 51 -7.08 -12.85 -3.71
N ARG A 52 -6.35 -13.39 -4.71
CA ARG A 52 -6.76 -14.57 -5.49
C ARG A 52 -6.70 -15.88 -4.69
N ARG A 53 -5.93 -15.94 -3.59
CA ARG A 53 -5.66 -17.15 -2.79
C ARG A 53 -6.62 -17.19 -1.59
N VAL A 54 -7.87 -17.54 -1.83
CA VAL A 54 -8.96 -17.44 -0.85
C VAL A 54 -8.74 -18.32 0.38
N GLU A 55 -8.26 -19.55 0.22
CA GLU A 55 -8.01 -20.45 1.35
C GLU A 55 -6.97 -19.87 2.32
N LYS A 56 -5.91 -19.25 1.76
CA LYS A 56 -4.90 -18.58 2.58
C LYS A 56 -5.46 -17.37 3.34
N LEU A 57 -6.39 -16.64 2.73
CA LEU A 57 -7.07 -15.52 3.40
C LEU A 57 -7.97 -16.00 4.54
N LYS A 58 -8.64 -17.13 4.36
CA LYS A 58 -9.47 -17.76 5.39
C LYS A 58 -8.63 -18.12 6.63
N ASP A 59 -7.48 -18.78 6.42
CA ASP A 59 -6.58 -19.14 7.51
C ASP A 59 -6.06 -17.90 8.24
N ILE A 60 -5.65 -16.86 7.50
CA ILE A 60 -5.21 -15.59 8.07
C ILE A 60 -6.34 -14.92 8.85
N SER A 61 -7.56 -14.88 8.32
CA SER A 61 -8.71 -14.28 9.01
C SER A 61 -9.03 -15.02 10.32
N ASN A 62 -8.95 -16.35 10.33
CA ASN A 62 -9.13 -17.16 11.54
C ASN A 62 -8.05 -16.84 12.58
N GLU A 63 -6.79 -16.73 12.18
CA GLU A 63 -5.69 -16.36 13.08
C GLU A 63 -5.84 -14.92 13.61
N MET A 64 -6.31 -13.98 12.78
CA MET A 64 -6.60 -12.62 13.22
C MET A 64 -7.75 -12.60 14.25
N THR A 65 -8.80 -13.37 14.03
CA THR A 65 -9.92 -13.50 14.95
C THR A 65 -9.49 -14.10 16.29
N SER A 66 -8.53 -15.05 16.30
CA SER A 66 -7.98 -15.61 17.54
C SER A 66 -7.24 -14.57 18.41
N LYS A 67 -6.89 -13.42 17.83
CA LYS A 67 -6.27 -12.26 18.50
C LYS A 67 -7.26 -11.14 18.80
N ASP A 68 -8.56 -11.41 18.71
CA ASP A 68 -9.63 -10.43 18.84
C ASP A 68 -9.59 -9.30 17.80
N TRP A 69 -8.95 -9.54 16.64
CA TRP A 69 -8.91 -8.60 15.53
C TRP A 69 -10.10 -8.82 14.60
N LEU A 70 -10.79 -7.74 14.26
CA LEU A 70 -11.91 -7.79 13.34
C LEU A 70 -11.42 -7.97 11.92
N SER A 71 -11.76 -9.10 11.30
CA SER A 71 -11.38 -9.38 9.92
C SER A 71 -12.46 -10.15 9.15
N SER A 72 -12.42 -9.95 7.84
CA SER A 72 -13.18 -10.72 6.84
C SER A 72 -12.30 -10.91 5.61
N TYR A 73 -12.75 -11.74 4.65
CA TYR A 73 -11.96 -11.94 3.43
C TYR A 73 -12.83 -12.06 2.20
N ILE A 74 -12.25 -11.70 1.05
CA ILE A 74 -12.88 -11.80 -0.27
C ILE A 74 -11.88 -12.28 -1.32
N GLU A 75 -12.33 -13.08 -2.27
CA GLU A 75 -11.56 -13.38 -3.46
C GLU A 75 -11.57 -12.16 -4.38
N MET A 76 -10.38 -11.68 -4.78
CA MET A 76 -10.25 -10.52 -5.66
C MET A 76 -9.03 -10.65 -6.57
N ASN A 77 -9.25 -10.41 -7.86
CA ASN A 77 -8.21 -10.19 -8.85
C ASN A 77 -8.36 -8.76 -9.41
N ILE A 78 -7.44 -7.87 -9.07
CA ILE A 78 -7.55 -6.46 -9.49
C ILE A 78 -7.43 -6.24 -11.01
N SER A 79 -6.95 -7.24 -11.77
CA SER A 79 -6.93 -7.18 -13.23
C SER A 79 -8.34 -7.39 -13.83
N ASP A 80 -9.27 -7.99 -13.09
CA ASP A 80 -10.69 -8.04 -13.41
C ASP A 80 -11.38 -6.80 -12.83
N ILE A 81 -11.49 -5.78 -13.66
CA ILE A 81 -11.96 -4.46 -13.22
C ILE A 81 -13.43 -4.49 -12.80
N GLU A 82 -14.29 -5.12 -13.62
CA GLU A 82 -15.73 -5.14 -13.36
C GLU A 82 -16.05 -5.88 -12.06
N ARG A 83 -15.44 -7.05 -11.87
CA ARG A 83 -15.61 -7.81 -10.64
C ARG A 83 -15.06 -7.06 -9.42
N THR A 84 -13.90 -6.41 -9.57
CA THR A 84 -13.30 -5.58 -8.51
C THR A 84 -14.22 -4.43 -8.10
N GLN A 85 -14.78 -3.70 -9.06
CA GLN A 85 -15.71 -2.60 -8.82
C GLN A 85 -16.97 -3.07 -8.09
N SER A 86 -17.57 -4.19 -8.55
CA SER A 86 -18.74 -4.80 -7.93
C SER A 86 -18.47 -5.19 -6.47
N LEU A 87 -17.35 -5.84 -6.18
CA LEU A 87 -16.96 -6.26 -4.84
C LEU A 87 -16.72 -5.06 -3.90
N VAL A 88 -16.05 -4.02 -4.39
CA VAL A 88 -15.81 -2.80 -3.59
C VAL A 88 -17.13 -2.08 -3.29
N GLN A 89 -18.06 -2.02 -4.24
CA GLN A 89 -19.38 -1.44 -4.03
C GLN A 89 -20.21 -2.25 -3.03
N GLU A 90 -20.21 -3.59 -3.14
CA GLU A 90 -20.97 -4.49 -2.26
C GLU A 90 -20.47 -4.44 -0.82
N LYS A 91 -19.16 -4.43 -0.60
CA LYS A 91 -18.54 -4.56 0.72
C LYS A 91 -18.18 -3.23 1.39
N GLY A 92 -18.10 -2.17 0.59
CA GLY A 92 -17.71 -0.83 1.05
C GLY A 92 -18.82 -0.08 1.81
N PRO A 93 -18.71 1.23 1.99
CA PRO A 93 -17.49 1.98 1.70
C PRO A 93 -16.34 1.61 2.64
N PHE A 94 -15.11 1.73 2.15
CA PHE A 94 -13.90 1.51 2.94
C PHE A 94 -13.24 2.87 3.25
N ASP A 95 -12.96 3.12 4.52
CA ASP A 95 -12.28 4.34 4.99
C ASP A 95 -10.77 4.31 4.64
N ILE A 96 -10.20 3.11 4.54
CA ILE A 96 -8.79 2.87 4.27
C ILE A 96 -8.64 1.85 3.15
N LEU A 97 -7.80 2.16 2.16
CA LEU A 97 -7.29 1.21 1.17
C LEU A 97 -5.79 1.03 1.35
N VAL A 98 -5.32 -0.22 1.41
CA VAL A 98 -3.93 -0.57 1.16
C VAL A 98 -3.88 -1.51 -0.04
N ASN A 99 -3.39 -1.02 -1.17
CA ASN A 99 -3.18 -1.82 -2.36
C ASN A 99 -1.74 -2.31 -2.42
N SER A 100 -1.52 -3.57 -2.04
CA SER A 100 -0.23 -4.27 -2.11
C SER A 100 -0.20 -5.32 -3.23
N ALA A 101 -1.23 -5.37 -4.09
CA ALA A 101 -1.19 -6.25 -5.25
C ALA A 101 -0.21 -5.70 -6.30
N GLY A 102 0.62 -6.56 -6.81
CA GLY A 102 1.59 -6.23 -7.84
C GLY A 102 2.40 -7.45 -8.25
N LEU A 103 3.00 -7.36 -9.41
CA LEU A 103 3.92 -8.37 -9.93
C LEU A 103 5.05 -7.72 -10.72
N ALA A 104 6.09 -8.50 -10.98
CA ALA A 104 7.19 -8.12 -11.85
C ALA A 104 7.51 -9.26 -12.83
N ARG A 105 7.87 -8.87 -14.05
CA ARG A 105 8.49 -9.72 -15.06
C ARG A 105 9.82 -9.05 -15.39
N HIS A 106 10.91 -9.69 -15.02
CA HIS A 106 12.24 -9.13 -15.20
C HIS A 106 12.88 -9.72 -16.45
N SER A 107 13.24 -8.84 -17.39
CA SER A 107 13.93 -9.18 -18.64
C SER A 107 14.78 -7.99 -19.10
N LYS A 108 15.78 -8.24 -19.96
CA LYS A 108 16.39 -7.16 -20.73
C LYS A 108 15.32 -6.53 -21.62
N MET A 109 15.42 -5.24 -21.88
CA MET A 109 14.44 -4.50 -22.67
C MET A 109 14.21 -5.14 -24.05
N VAL A 110 15.27 -5.60 -24.70
CA VAL A 110 15.20 -6.24 -26.02
C VAL A 110 14.52 -7.61 -26.03
N ASP A 111 14.43 -8.25 -24.87
CA ASP A 111 13.83 -9.60 -24.69
C ASP A 111 12.45 -9.53 -24.04
N THR A 112 11.95 -8.34 -23.70
CA THR A 112 10.63 -8.16 -23.09
C THR A 112 9.53 -8.53 -24.08
N THR A 113 8.67 -9.46 -23.71
CA THR A 113 7.50 -9.83 -24.52
C THR A 113 6.34 -8.88 -24.28
N SER A 114 5.42 -8.78 -25.27
CA SER A 114 4.18 -8.02 -25.11
C SER A 114 3.34 -8.55 -23.93
N ASP A 115 3.28 -9.88 -23.78
CA ASP A 115 2.49 -10.51 -22.72
C ASP A 115 3.01 -10.15 -21.32
N ASP A 116 4.33 -10.17 -21.11
CA ASP A 116 4.95 -9.76 -19.85
C ASP A 116 4.71 -8.26 -19.57
N PHE A 117 4.80 -7.42 -20.62
CA PHE A 117 4.48 -6.01 -20.52
C PHE A 117 3.03 -5.80 -20.09
N ASP A 118 2.10 -6.43 -20.79
CA ASP A 118 0.66 -6.29 -20.55
C ASP A 118 0.28 -6.84 -19.17
N GLU A 119 0.81 -7.97 -18.74
CA GLU A 119 0.54 -8.54 -17.42
C GLU A 119 0.98 -7.58 -16.29
N VAL A 120 2.18 -7.00 -16.40
CA VAL A 120 2.69 -6.04 -15.42
C VAL A 120 1.84 -4.77 -15.42
N MET A 121 1.57 -4.19 -16.59
CA MET A 121 0.80 -2.94 -16.69
C MET A 121 -0.66 -3.13 -16.28
N ASN A 122 -1.29 -4.25 -16.65
CA ASN A 122 -2.67 -4.56 -16.27
C ASN A 122 -2.82 -4.71 -14.76
N THR A 123 -1.86 -5.32 -14.07
CA THR A 123 -1.93 -5.49 -12.63
C THR A 123 -1.47 -4.23 -11.88
N ASN A 124 -0.23 -3.77 -12.16
CA ASN A 124 0.41 -2.74 -11.34
C ASN A 124 -0.14 -1.33 -11.59
N LEU A 125 -0.63 -1.06 -12.80
CA LEU A 125 -1.15 0.26 -13.18
C LEU A 125 -2.66 0.24 -13.35
N ARG A 126 -3.18 -0.50 -14.33
CA ARG A 126 -4.60 -0.47 -14.66
C ARG A 126 -5.45 -0.96 -13.48
N GLY A 127 -5.12 -2.12 -12.90
CA GLY A 127 -5.82 -2.67 -11.74
C GLY A 127 -5.73 -1.76 -10.52
N ALA A 128 -4.54 -1.23 -10.22
CA ALA A 128 -4.34 -0.31 -9.10
C ALA A 128 -5.14 0.98 -9.24
N TYR A 129 -5.19 1.57 -10.44
CA TYR A 129 -5.96 2.77 -10.73
C TYR A 129 -7.46 2.57 -10.49
N PHE A 130 -8.05 1.54 -11.12
CA PHE A 130 -9.49 1.29 -11.01
C PHE A 130 -9.93 0.80 -9.63
N LEU A 131 -9.08 0.07 -8.92
CA LEU A 131 -9.31 -0.25 -7.50
C LEU A 131 -9.36 1.03 -6.65
N THR A 132 -8.36 1.90 -6.80
CA THR A 132 -8.29 3.19 -6.09
C THR A 132 -9.50 4.07 -6.41
N GLN A 133 -9.89 4.14 -7.70
CA GLN A 133 -11.10 4.85 -8.15
C GLN A 133 -12.37 4.31 -7.49
N SER A 134 -12.50 2.97 -7.41
CA SER A 134 -13.70 2.34 -6.86
C SER A 134 -13.89 2.67 -5.39
N VAL A 135 -12.80 2.61 -4.60
CA VAL A 135 -12.85 2.98 -3.17
C VAL A 135 -13.13 4.48 -3.01
N ALA A 136 -12.46 5.33 -3.79
CA ALA A 136 -12.72 6.78 -3.78
C ALA A 136 -14.18 7.12 -4.11
N ARG A 137 -14.76 6.45 -5.12
CA ARG A 137 -16.16 6.64 -5.50
C ARG A 137 -17.12 6.33 -4.35
N GLY A 138 -16.90 5.22 -3.63
CA GLY A 138 -17.71 4.88 -2.45
C GLY A 138 -17.63 5.92 -1.34
N LEU A 139 -16.43 6.44 -1.08
CA LEU A 139 -16.22 7.51 -0.09
C LEU A 139 -16.92 8.82 -0.50
N LEU A 140 -16.83 9.20 -1.78
CA LEU A 140 -17.48 10.42 -2.31
C LEU A 140 -19.01 10.31 -2.25
N GLN A 141 -19.58 9.16 -2.59
CA GLN A 141 -21.03 8.91 -2.53
C GLN A 141 -21.58 9.05 -1.11
N ASP A 142 -20.80 8.62 -0.12
CA ASP A 142 -21.19 8.69 1.30
C ASP A 142 -20.73 9.97 2.01
N ASN A 143 -20.11 10.92 1.29
CA ASN A 143 -19.50 12.13 1.85
C ASN A 143 -18.52 11.84 2.99
N LYS A 144 -17.72 10.78 2.85
CA LYS A 144 -16.71 10.34 3.83
C LYS A 144 -15.31 10.75 3.43
N SER A 145 -14.50 11.10 4.42
CA SER A 145 -13.05 11.18 4.28
C SER A 145 -12.43 9.79 4.23
N GLY A 146 -11.19 9.66 3.72
CA GLY A 146 -10.49 8.38 3.69
C GLY A 146 -9.00 8.50 3.41
N SER A 147 -8.31 7.35 3.47
CA SER A 147 -6.89 7.22 3.16
C SER A 147 -6.64 6.08 2.19
N LEU A 148 -6.15 6.40 1.01
CA LEU A 148 -5.86 5.46 -0.08
C LEU A 148 -4.34 5.34 -0.21
N ILE A 149 -3.81 4.13 0.04
CA ILE A 149 -2.38 3.85 0.10
C ILE A 149 -2.04 2.81 -0.95
N ASN A 150 -1.21 3.17 -1.92
CA ASN A 150 -0.66 2.21 -2.89
C ASN A 150 0.77 1.83 -2.50
N ILE A 151 1.07 0.54 -2.46
CA ILE A 151 2.44 0.06 -2.33
C ILE A 151 3.12 0.22 -3.69
N SER A 152 3.99 1.23 -3.76
CA SER A 152 4.82 1.54 -4.91
C SER A 152 6.17 0.81 -4.80
N SER A 153 7.26 1.48 -5.07
CA SER A 153 8.63 0.96 -4.96
C SER A 153 9.63 2.11 -4.99
N GLN A 154 10.83 1.94 -4.38
CA GLN A 154 11.93 2.83 -4.67
C GLN A 154 12.25 2.86 -6.18
N MET A 155 11.90 1.80 -6.94
CA MET A 155 12.02 1.76 -8.41
C MET A 155 11.06 2.70 -9.16
N ALA A 156 10.22 3.43 -8.44
CA ALA A 156 9.45 4.56 -8.97
C ALA A 156 10.23 5.91 -8.87
N HIS A 157 11.44 5.89 -8.35
CA HIS A 157 12.31 7.07 -8.17
C HIS A 157 13.68 6.88 -8.79
N VAL A 158 14.08 5.62 -9.02
CA VAL A 158 15.36 5.25 -9.67
C VAL A 158 15.13 4.13 -10.68
N GLY A 159 16.06 3.98 -11.62
CA GLY A 159 16.05 2.86 -12.57
C GLY A 159 16.58 1.57 -11.94
N GLY A 160 16.24 0.44 -12.55
CA GLY A 160 16.78 -0.88 -12.21
C GLY A 160 17.09 -1.69 -13.47
N GLN A 161 18.24 -2.38 -13.48
CA GLN A 161 18.60 -3.26 -14.56
C GLN A 161 17.56 -4.37 -14.73
N GLU A 162 17.17 -4.67 -15.97
CA GLU A 162 16.13 -5.67 -16.31
C GLU A 162 14.74 -5.36 -15.72
N ARG A 163 14.44 -4.10 -15.38
CA ARG A 163 13.21 -3.70 -14.71
C ARG A 163 12.42 -2.59 -15.40
N ALA A 164 12.67 -2.37 -16.70
CA ALA A 164 12.09 -1.24 -17.43
C ALA A 164 10.57 -1.16 -17.28
N VAL A 165 9.83 -2.24 -17.54
CA VAL A 165 8.36 -2.28 -17.46
C VAL A 165 7.89 -2.10 -16.00
N TYR A 166 8.54 -2.76 -15.05
CA TYR A 166 8.21 -2.62 -13.63
C TYR A 166 8.42 -1.17 -13.16
N CYS A 167 9.57 -0.56 -13.48
CA CYS A 167 9.82 0.85 -13.18
C CYS A 167 8.74 1.74 -13.79
N ALA A 168 8.46 1.58 -15.10
CA ALA A 168 7.41 2.36 -15.77
C ALA A 168 6.07 2.26 -15.05
N SER A 169 5.65 1.04 -14.65
CA SER A 169 4.40 0.83 -13.92
C SER A 169 4.40 1.55 -12.56
N LYS A 170 5.52 1.57 -11.82
CA LYS A 170 5.61 2.21 -10.51
C LYS A 170 5.74 3.72 -10.60
N PHE A 171 6.46 4.26 -11.59
CA PHE A 171 6.43 5.71 -11.91
C PHE A 171 5.03 6.18 -12.25
N ALA A 172 4.25 5.39 -13.01
CA ALA A 172 2.87 5.72 -13.32
C ALA A 172 1.97 5.75 -12.07
N VAL A 173 2.21 4.84 -11.09
CA VAL A 173 1.51 4.86 -9.79
C VAL A 173 1.80 6.17 -9.02
N GLU A 174 3.05 6.64 -9.00
CA GLU A 174 3.39 7.93 -8.41
C GLU A 174 2.68 9.10 -9.14
N GLY A 175 2.64 9.02 -10.46
CA GLY A 175 1.98 10.04 -11.29
C GLY A 175 0.50 10.18 -10.98
N PHE A 176 -0.26 9.08 -11.03
CA PHE A 176 -1.69 9.13 -10.73
C PHE A 176 -1.97 9.45 -9.24
N THR A 177 -1.11 9.04 -8.32
CA THR A 177 -1.24 9.38 -6.89
C THR A 177 -1.25 10.89 -6.67
N LYS A 178 -0.35 11.63 -7.33
CA LYS A 178 -0.31 13.09 -7.26
C LYS A 178 -1.55 13.74 -7.86
N ALA A 179 -2.02 13.27 -9.01
CA ALA A 179 -3.22 13.77 -9.65
C ALA A 179 -4.47 13.55 -8.77
N LEU A 180 -4.65 12.32 -8.28
CA LEU A 180 -5.78 11.99 -7.40
C LEU A 180 -5.73 12.73 -6.06
N ALA A 181 -4.55 13.03 -5.52
CA ALA A 181 -4.43 13.85 -4.32
C ALA A 181 -4.99 15.27 -4.51
N ILE A 182 -4.81 15.85 -5.70
CA ILE A 182 -5.37 17.17 -6.06
C ILE A 182 -6.89 17.06 -6.22
N GLU A 183 -7.38 16.07 -6.96
CA GLU A 183 -8.81 15.91 -7.26
C GLU A 183 -9.64 15.56 -6.02
N LEU A 184 -9.12 14.70 -5.13
CA LEU A 184 -9.83 14.16 -3.98
C LEU A 184 -9.59 14.94 -2.68
N GLY A 185 -8.58 15.80 -2.65
CA GLY A 185 -8.22 16.62 -1.48
C GLY A 185 -9.36 17.46 -0.94
N PRO A 186 -10.15 18.18 -1.77
CA PRO A 186 -11.32 18.93 -1.31
C PRO A 186 -12.35 18.08 -0.55
N SER A 187 -12.45 16.79 -0.85
CA SER A 187 -13.32 15.83 -0.16
C SER A 187 -12.63 15.15 1.04
N LYS A 188 -11.43 15.62 1.45
CA LYS A 188 -10.64 15.05 2.56
C LYS A 188 -10.29 13.57 2.36
N ILE A 189 -10.15 13.14 1.11
CA ILE A 189 -9.64 11.81 0.76
C ILE A 189 -8.17 11.98 0.38
N ARG A 190 -7.28 11.34 1.14
CA ARG A 190 -5.84 11.40 0.95
C ARG A 190 -5.38 10.22 0.10
N VAL A 191 -4.46 10.45 -0.82
CA VAL A 191 -3.88 9.41 -1.68
C VAL A 191 -2.37 9.51 -1.59
N ASN A 192 -1.72 8.44 -1.14
CA ASN A 192 -0.28 8.39 -0.94
C ASN A 192 0.30 7.05 -1.39
N THR A 193 1.62 7.00 -1.51
CA THR A 193 2.36 5.77 -1.75
C THR A 193 3.31 5.46 -0.60
N ILE A 194 3.59 4.17 -0.43
CA ILE A 194 4.74 3.68 0.33
C ILE A 194 5.68 3.05 -0.70
N CYS A 195 6.96 3.40 -0.63
CA CYS A 195 7.99 3.02 -1.60
C CYS A 195 9.06 2.15 -0.93
N PRO A 196 8.80 0.83 -0.79
CA PRO A 196 9.78 -0.09 -0.20
C PRO A 196 10.98 -0.32 -1.12
N THR A 197 12.10 -0.68 -0.53
CA THR A 197 13.20 -1.39 -1.19
C THR A 197 12.91 -2.91 -1.19
N PHE A 198 13.96 -3.73 -1.25
CA PHE A 198 13.85 -5.19 -1.19
C PHE A 198 13.46 -5.65 0.21
N ILE A 199 12.21 -6.08 0.34
CA ILE A 199 11.62 -6.66 1.54
C ILE A 199 11.66 -8.18 1.39
N LYS A 200 12.06 -8.91 2.43
CA LYS A 200 12.08 -10.38 2.45
C LYS A 200 10.66 -10.94 2.36
N THR A 201 10.29 -11.36 1.17
CA THR A 201 8.99 -11.95 0.85
C THR A 201 9.17 -12.95 -0.29
N ALA A 202 8.15 -13.76 -0.57
CA ALA A 202 8.17 -14.65 -1.74
C ALA A 202 8.39 -13.90 -3.07
N PHE A 203 8.02 -12.62 -3.14
CA PHE A 203 8.23 -11.77 -4.32
C PHE A 203 9.71 -11.51 -4.62
N THR A 204 10.55 -11.42 -3.59
CA THR A 204 11.99 -11.09 -3.70
C THR A 204 12.89 -12.33 -3.57
N GLU A 205 12.35 -13.49 -3.26
CA GLU A 205 13.08 -14.70 -2.92
C GLU A 205 14.12 -15.08 -3.98
N ASN A 206 13.74 -15.10 -5.27
CA ASN A 206 14.65 -15.44 -6.37
C ASN A 206 15.85 -14.47 -6.47
N THR A 207 15.65 -13.18 -6.16
CA THR A 207 16.73 -12.19 -6.14
C THR A 207 17.64 -12.38 -4.93
N LEU A 208 17.07 -12.71 -3.77
CA LEU A 208 17.81 -12.86 -2.51
C LEU A 208 18.55 -14.20 -2.41
N ASN A 209 18.12 -15.21 -3.15
CA ASN A 209 18.78 -16.52 -3.24
C ASN A 209 19.96 -16.52 -4.24
N ASP A 210 20.08 -15.52 -5.10
CA ASP A 210 21.23 -15.33 -5.99
C ASP A 210 22.32 -14.51 -5.26
N PRO A 211 23.50 -15.09 -4.96
CA PRO A 211 24.54 -14.41 -4.18
C PRO A 211 25.01 -13.08 -4.80
N VAL A 212 25.14 -13.03 -6.14
CA VAL A 212 25.60 -11.83 -6.85
C VAL A 212 24.55 -10.72 -6.78
N LYS A 213 23.28 -11.05 -7.02
CA LYS A 213 22.19 -10.08 -6.91
C LYS A 213 21.97 -9.62 -5.48
N LYS A 214 22.10 -10.53 -4.53
CA LYS A 214 22.00 -10.25 -3.09
C LYS A 214 23.06 -9.23 -2.64
N GLU A 215 24.31 -9.46 -2.99
CA GLU A 215 25.41 -8.53 -2.66
C GLU A 215 25.19 -7.16 -3.31
N TRP A 216 24.82 -7.13 -4.58
CA TRP A 216 24.50 -5.89 -5.28
C TRP A 216 23.35 -5.12 -4.61
N VAL A 217 22.27 -5.80 -4.23
CA VAL A 217 21.15 -5.15 -3.53
C VAL A 217 21.62 -4.58 -2.19
N LEU A 218 22.39 -5.34 -1.39
CA LEU A 218 22.88 -4.87 -0.10
C LEU A 218 23.82 -3.67 -0.25
N SER A 219 24.66 -3.63 -1.29
CA SER A 219 25.56 -2.49 -1.54
C SER A 219 24.81 -1.17 -1.78
N LYS A 220 23.53 -1.24 -2.19
CA LYS A 220 22.69 -0.08 -2.43
C LYS A 220 21.91 0.38 -1.17
N ILE A 221 21.66 -0.51 -0.23
CA ILE A 221 20.90 -0.21 0.99
C ILE A 221 21.87 0.32 2.06
N LYS A 222 21.78 1.62 2.39
CA LYS A 222 22.72 2.26 3.33
C LYS A 222 22.63 1.71 4.77
N LEU A 223 21.45 1.21 5.17
CA LEU A 223 21.28 0.53 6.45
C LEU A 223 21.81 -0.92 6.46
N ASN A 224 22.43 -1.36 5.35
CA ASN A 224 23.14 -2.64 5.19
C ASN A 224 22.31 -3.88 5.62
N ARG A 225 21.01 -3.85 5.42
CA ARG A 225 20.12 -5.00 5.60
C ARG A 225 18.95 -4.94 4.64
N PHE A 226 18.39 -6.10 4.31
CA PHE A 226 17.08 -6.16 3.66
C PHE A 226 15.99 -5.69 4.62
N GLY A 227 14.90 -5.15 4.05
CA GLY A 227 13.72 -4.88 4.83
C GLY A 227 12.97 -6.18 5.18
N GLU A 228 12.30 -6.13 6.31
CA GLU A 228 11.30 -7.14 6.71
C GLU A 228 9.89 -6.55 6.47
N PRO A 229 8.84 -7.37 6.32
CA PRO A 229 7.48 -6.86 6.17
C PRO A 229 7.06 -5.90 7.30
N GLU A 230 7.59 -6.11 8.51
CA GLU A 230 7.36 -5.29 9.69
C GLU A 230 7.89 -3.86 9.56
N ASP A 231 8.94 -3.62 8.76
CA ASP A 231 9.47 -2.28 8.49
C ASP A 231 8.44 -1.38 7.77
N ILE A 232 7.46 -1.97 7.08
CA ILE A 232 6.40 -1.25 6.36
C ILE A 232 5.23 -0.85 7.28
N MET A 233 5.02 -1.60 8.37
CA MET A 233 3.83 -1.47 9.23
C MET A 233 3.68 -0.06 9.81
N GLY A 234 4.78 0.57 10.22
CA GLY A 234 4.77 1.93 10.77
C GLY A 234 4.26 2.97 9.76
N ALA A 235 4.75 2.90 8.52
CA ALA A 235 4.31 3.79 7.45
C ALA A 235 2.82 3.59 7.09
N VAL A 236 2.35 2.34 7.11
CA VAL A 236 0.92 2.01 6.88
C VAL A 236 0.05 2.62 7.97
N ILE A 237 0.39 2.43 9.26
CA ILE A 237 -0.36 3.00 10.39
C ILE A 237 -0.36 4.54 10.31
N TYR A 238 0.79 5.14 10.04
CA TYR A 238 0.93 6.60 9.90
C TYR A 238 0.00 7.14 8.81
N LEU A 239 0.09 6.59 7.59
CA LEU A 239 -0.71 7.07 6.47
C LEU A 239 -2.22 6.77 6.63
N ALA A 240 -2.58 5.68 7.32
CA ALA A 240 -3.97 5.30 7.57
C ALA A 240 -4.66 6.17 8.63
N SER A 241 -3.91 6.74 9.55
CA SER A 241 -4.43 7.41 10.76
C SER A 241 -4.52 8.93 10.65
N ASP A 242 -5.06 9.55 11.70
CA ASP A 242 -5.16 11.00 11.83
C ASP A 242 -3.79 11.68 12.05
N ALA A 243 -2.73 10.89 12.31
CA ALA A 243 -1.36 11.39 12.39
C ALA A 243 -0.85 11.98 11.06
N SER A 244 -1.52 11.68 9.94
CA SER A 244 -1.15 12.11 8.59
C SER A 244 -2.24 12.93 7.87
N THR A 245 -3.10 13.65 8.61
CA THR A 245 -4.23 14.41 8.03
C THR A 245 -3.81 15.48 7.01
N LEU A 246 -2.58 15.98 7.06
CA LEU A 246 -2.04 16.94 6.10
C LEU A 246 -1.12 16.28 5.04
N VAL A 247 -1.10 14.95 4.96
CA VAL A 247 -0.23 14.21 4.03
C VAL A 247 -1.07 13.60 2.91
N THR A 248 -0.95 14.17 1.71
CA THR A 248 -1.56 13.64 0.47
C THR A 248 -0.64 13.92 -0.72
N GLY A 249 -0.64 13.04 -1.73
CA GLY A 249 0.25 13.11 -2.90
C GLY A 249 1.72 12.80 -2.59
N ALA A 250 2.00 12.26 -1.40
CA ALA A 250 3.35 11.99 -0.92
C ALA A 250 3.79 10.55 -1.22
N SER A 251 5.11 10.38 -1.40
CA SER A 251 5.80 9.10 -1.49
C SER A 251 6.61 8.88 -0.21
N VAL A 252 6.21 7.91 0.61
CA VAL A 252 6.93 7.58 1.84
C VAL A 252 7.97 6.50 1.53
N MET A 253 9.24 6.92 1.51
CA MET A 253 10.37 6.01 1.26
C MET A 253 10.61 5.12 2.48
N VAL A 254 10.64 3.80 2.27
CA VAL A 254 11.03 2.78 3.26
C VAL A 254 12.07 1.88 2.59
N ASP A 255 13.22 2.47 2.29
CA ASP A 255 14.22 1.91 1.37
C ASP A 255 15.61 1.75 1.95
N GLY A 256 15.77 2.03 3.25
CA GLY A 256 17.07 1.93 3.92
C GLY A 256 18.12 2.88 3.36
N GLY A 257 17.70 3.98 2.72
CA GLY A 257 18.58 4.98 2.12
C GLY A 257 19.04 4.63 0.70
N TRP A 258 18.40 3.70 0.00
CA TRP A 258 18.73 3.37 -1.40
C TRP A 258 18.69 4.60 -2.30
N THR A 259 17.65 5.42 -2.19
CA THR A 259 17.40 6.59 -3.05
C THR A 259 18.01 7.88 -2.49
N ALA A 260 18.83 7.81 -1.45
CA ALA A 260 19.45 8.99 -0.85
C ALA A 260 20.68 9.51 -1.65
N ASP A 261 21.22 8.69 -2.58
CA ASP A 261 22.35 9.02 -3.46
C ASP A 261 22.14 8.50 -4.90
#